data_2de6ee35152249097e187070ec537c5e
#
_entry.id   2de6ee35152249097e187070ec537c5e
#
_cell.length_a   1.000
_cell.length_b   1.000
_cell.length_c   1.000
_cell.angle_alpha   90.00
_cell.angle_beta   90.00
_cell.angle_gamma   90.00
#
_symmetry.space_group_name_H-M   'P 1'
#
loop_
_entity.id
_entity.type
_entity.pdbx_description
1 polymer ?
#
loop_
_entity_poly.entity_id
_entity_poly.type
_entity_poly.pdbx_seq_one_letter_code
_entity_poly.pdbx_strand_id
1 'polypeptide(L)'
;TEFSPLVLRCKELGRSMRIGTNHGSLSDRIMNRFGDTPRGMAESALEFIRIAEAHNYHQIVLSMKASNPKVMIEAYRLVVSMMKDEDMDYPLHLGVTEAGDGEDARIKSAIGIGSLLLDGLGDTIRVSLTEDPVAEIPVAQDLARRAETWWKQPLSQEKVWDGKEDIDPYTFQRRQTRAIQLGKPPLSFGGNAPPSVIARSSHSIQDPASIIREVAQVQTNSKDAPVEGMLVDLNSSSEFQHLQTLADALWGAVPFLVIEDHRESDDNLPSFTGMLPVFWLPQKEFTEDAQLARFLAFCDQASLHPIVPLPPGPLTEGTTALLECSAKPPVLTLGMASHHNPVAGYRLLAAALKSAKIELPLWIRNREQDRLFPQDKLFSGRLLDSSILSGS
;
A
#
# COMPACT_ATOMS: atom_id res chain seq x y z
N THR A 1 17.68 37.01 -13.62
CA THR A 1 16.47 36.61 -12.91
C THR A 1 16.41 37.24 -11.52
N GLU A 2 15.26 37.47 -10.95
CA GLU A 2 15.09 38.02 -9.58
C GLU A 2 15.70 37.09 -8.50
N PHE A 3 15.90 35.84 -8.80
CA PHE A 3 16.47 34.84 -7.91
C PHE A 3 18.01 34.91 -7.81
N SER A 4 18.70 35.33 -8.87
CA SER A 4 20.18 35.40 -8.90
C SER A 4 20.80 36.26 -7.79
N PRO A 5 20.27 37.47 -7.44
CA PRO A 5 20.82 38.26 -6.34
C PRO A 5 20.76 37.55 -4.98
N LEU A 6 19.68 36.77 -4.73
CA LEU A 6 19.54 35.99 -3.51
C LEU A 6 20.59 34.85 -3.45
N VAL A 7 20.81 34.13 -4.56
CA VAL A 7 21.82 33.08 -4.68
C VAL A 7 23.20 33.65 -4.39
N LEU A 8 23.55 34.77 -5.02
CA LEU A 8 24.86 35.42 -4.82
C LEU A 8 25.06 35.86 -3.36
N ARG A 9 24.00 36.40 -2.74
CA ARG A 9 24.06 36.79 -1.33
C ARG A 9 24.21 35.60 -0.38
N CYS A 10 23.52 34.50 -0.63
CA CYS A 10 23.70 33.28 0.15
C CYS A 10 25.13 32.72 -0.01
N LYS A 11 25.65 32.73 -1.21
CA LYS A 11 27.04 32.32 -1.51
C LYS A 11 28.05 33.17 -0.76
N GLU A 12 27.91 34.49 -0.83
CA GLU A 12 28.77 35.44 -0.12
C GLU A 12 28.80 35.22 1.39
N LEU A 13 27.63 34.93 1.97
CA LEU A 13 27.47 34.73 3.41
C LEU A 13 27.70 33.27 3.87
N GLY A 14 28.02 32.36 2.96
CA GLY A 14 28.22 30.94 3.27
C GLY A 14 26.95 30.27 3.85
N ARG A 15 25.77 30.69 3.38
CA ARG A 15 24.48 30.16 3.83
C ARG A 15 23.94 29.12 2.87
N SER A 16 23.34 28.08 3.39
CA SER A 16 22.57 27.12 2.59
C SER A 16 21.16 27.64 2.30
N MET A 17 20.59 27.17 1.22
CA MET A 17 19.25 27.53 0.75
C MET A 17 18.36 26.31 0.64
N ARG A 18 17.10 26.43 1.04
CA ARG A 18 16.09 25.42 0.74
C ARG A 18 15.18 25.92 -0.38
N ILE A 19 15.19 25.20 -1.50
CA ILE A 19 14.24 25.40 -2.60
C ILE A 19 13.01 24.55 -2.28
N GLY A 20 11.86 25.22 -2.07
CA GLY A 20 10.61 24.56 -1.75
C GLY A 20 9.55 24.89 -2.77
N THR A 21 9.06 23.91 -3.52
CA THR A 21 7.91 24.05 -4.41
C THR A 21 6.63 23.60 -3.72
N ASN A 22 5.57 24.39 -3.87
CA ASN A 22 4.26 24.06 -3.30
C ASN A 22 3.30 23.72 -4.44
N HIS A 23 2.61 22.59 -4.34
CA HIS A 23 1.42 22.31 -5.13
C HIS A 23 0.39 23.42 -4.91
N GLY A 24 -0.20 23.93 -5.97
CA GLY A 24 -1.13 25.08 -5.90
C GLY A 24 -0.48 26.47 -5.93
N SER A 25 0.87 26.57 -5.91
CA SER A 25 1.60 27.86 -5.88
C SER A 25 2.79 27.88 -6.83
N LEU A 26 2.66 27.24 -7.97
CA LEU A 26 3.66 27.27 -9.03
C LEU A 26 3.56 28.59 -9.83
N SER A 27 4.65 29.04 -10.47
CA SER A 27 4.62 30.23 -11.32
C SER A 27 3.70 30.01 -12.54
N ASP A 28 3.06 31.09 -13.04
CA ASP A 28 2.18 31.03 -14.20
C ASP A 28 2.83 30.35 -15.42
N ARG A 29 4.11 30.56 -15.60
CA ARG A 29 4.87 29.97 -16.70
C ARG A 29 4.97 28.43 -16.58
N ILE A 30 5.20 27.93 -15.37
CA ILE A 30 5.22 26.49 -15.09
C ILE A 30 3.79 25.92 -15.19
N MET A 31 2.81 26.62 -14.59
CA MET A 31 1.40 26.21 -14.67
C MET A 31 0.90 26.10 -16.10
N ASN A 32 1.24 27.05 -16.97
CA ASN A 32 0.81 27.03 -18.37
C ASN A 32 1.47 25.91 -19.18
N ARG A 33 2.68 25.48 -18.82
CA ARG A 33 3.42 24.46 -19.58
C ARG A 33 3.21 23.04 -19.04
N PHE A 34 3.19 22.85 -17.75
CA PHE A 34 3.19 21.55 -17.08
C PHE A 34 1.98 21.30 -16.19
N GLY A 35 1.15 22.34 -15.95
CA GLY A 35 0.03 22.29 -15.00
C GLY A 35 0.48 22.27 -13.54
N ASP A 36 -0.52 22.25 -12.64
CA ASP A 36 -0.30 21.99 -11.21
C ASP A 36 -0.21 20.47 -10.97
N THR A 37 0.92 19.92 -11.32
CA THR A 37 1.19 18.48 -11.38
C THR A 37 2.52 18.16 -10.70
N PRO A 38 2.78 16.87 -10.35
CA PRO A 38 4.10 16.44 -9.90
C PRO A 38 5.23 16.87 -10.84
N ARG A 39 4.99 16.83 -12.16
CA ARG A 39 5.96 17.30 -13.15
C ARG A 39 6.21 18.81 -13.09
N GLY A 40 5.14 19.60 -12.94
CA GLY A 40 5.26 21.04 -12.75
C GLY A 40 6.05 21.41 -11.50
N MET A 41 5.83 20.66 -10.40
CA MET A 41 6.61 20.83 -9.17
C MET A 41 8.11 20.51 -9.39
N ALA A 42 8.41 19.38 -10.01
CA ALA A 42 9.79 18.96 -10.28
C ALA A 42 10.53 19.94 -11.21
N GLU A 43 9.92 20.34 -12.32
CA GLU A 43 10.49 21.31 -13.26
C GLU A 43 10.71 22.69 -12.60
N SER A 44 9.79 23.12 -11.75
CA SER A 44 9.95 24.37 -10.98
C SER A 44 11.18 24.30 -10.06
N ALA A 45 11.39 23.19 -9.37
CA ALA A 45 12.55 23.02 -8.50
C ALA A 45 13.86 23.01 -9.30
N LEU A 46 13.93 22.23 -10.36
CA LEU A 46 15.12 22.12 -11.21
C LEU A 46 15.50 23.43 -11.88
N GLU A 47 14.52 24.25 -12.24
CA GLU A 47 14.80 25.57 -12.79
C GLU A 47 15.58 26.44 -11.79
N PHE A 48 15.19 26.45 -10.51
CA PHE A 48 15.91 27.18 -9.47
C PHE A 48 17.32 26.60 -9.24
N ILE A 49 17.48 25.27 -9.29
CA ILE A 49 18.79 24.63 -9.16
C ILE A 49 19.70 25.05 -10.32
N ARG A 50 19.23 24.93 -11.56
CA ARG A 50 20.02 25.33 -12.76
C ARG A 50 20.49 26.78 -12.68
N ILE A 51 19.67 27.70 -12.14
CA ILE A 51 20.05 29.07 -11.90
C ILE A 51 21.16 29.17 -10.83
N ALA A 52 21.03 28.41 -9.76
CA ALA A 52 22.00 28.41 -8.67
C ALA A 52 23.35 27.82 -9.13
N GLU A 53 23.33 26.72 -9.87
CA GLU A 53 24.56 26.12 -10.47
C GLU A 53 25.26 27.04 -11.48
N ALA A 54 24.49 27.80 -12.25
CA ALA A 54 25.07 28.83 -13.14
C ALA A 54 25.87 29.91 -12.39
N HIS A 55 25.62 30.07 -11.08
CA HIS A 55 26.39 30.89 -10.17
C HIS A 55 27.43 30.10 -9.36
N ASN A 56 27.65 28.81 -9.68
CA ASN A 56 28.51 27.90 -8.94
C ASN A 56 28.11 27.85 -7.42
N TYR A 57 26.82 27.67 -7.14
CA TYR A 57 26.29 27.58 -5.80
C TYR A 57 25.50 26.25 -5.64
N HIS A 58 25.99 25.39 -4.72
CA HIS A 58 25.52 24.00 -4.54
C HIS A 58 25.02 23.72 -3.11
N GLN A 59 24.96 24.70 -2.21
CA GLN A 59 24.48 24.51 -0.84
C GLN A 59 22.94 24.57 -0.79
N ILE A 60 22.31 23.57 -1.41
CA ILE A 60 20.87 23.54 -1.64
C ILE A 60 20.25 22.29 -1.04
N VAL A 61 19.04 22.43 -0.48
CA VAL A 61 18.14 21.33 -0.08
C VAL A 61 16.82 21.50 -0.83
N LEU A 62 16.25 20.41 -1.33
CA LEU A 62 14.97 20.44 -2.04
C LEU A 62 13.80 20.01 -1.15
N SER A 63 12.63 20.60 -1.39
CA SER A 63 11.40 20.24 -0.70
C SER A 63 10.21 20.36 -1.65
N MET A 64 9.57 19.22 -1.94
CA MET A 64 8.31 19.14 -2.68
C MET A 64 7.15 19.11 -1.69
N LYS A 65 6.35 20.15 -1.62
CA LYS A 65 5.29 20.29 -0.63
C LYS A 65 3.91 20.12 -1.27
N ALA A 66 3.15 19.16 -0.75
CA ALA A 66 1.75 18.95 -1.12
C ALA A 66 0.96 18.49 0.10
N SER A 67 -0.32 18.81 0.15
CA SER A 67 -1.27 18.28 1.14
C SER A 67 -1.77 16.88 0.77
N ASN A 68 -1.72 16.54 -0.52
CA ASN A 68 -2.01 15.20 -1.01
C ASN A 68 -0.73 14.35 -0.99
N PRO A 69 -0.65 13.31 -0.14
CA PRO A 69 0.55 12.46 -0.05
C PRO A 69 0.94 11.80 -1.37
N LYS A 70 -0.03 11.42 -2.21
CA LYS A 70 0.23 10.82 -3.51
C LYS A 70 0.96 11.77 -4.46
N VAL A 71 0.50 13.02 -4.54
CA VAL A 71 1.16 14.07 -5.34
C VAL A 71 2.59 14.30 -4.85
N MET A 72 2.78 14.33 -3.53
CA MET A 72 4.10 14.47 -2.92
C MET A 72 5.03 13.31 -3.31
N ILE A 73 4.58 12.05 -3.16
CA ILE A 73 5.37 10.86 -3.51
C ILE A 73 5.79 10.90 -4.98
N GLU A 74 4.84 11.16 -5.87
CA GLU A 74 5.10 11.24 -7.32
C GLU A 74 6.09 12.36 -7.64
N ALA A 75 5.96 13.55 -7.02
CA ALA A 75 6.85 14.68 -7.25
C ALA A 75 8.30 14.41 -6.81
N TYR A 76 8.49 13.74 -5.65
CA TYR A 76 9.85 13.37 -5.19
C TYR A 76 10.48 12.29 -6.05
N ARG A 77 9.74 11.24 -6.41
CA ARG A 77 10.25 10.19 -7.30
C ARG A 77 10.67 10.77 -8.66
N LEU A 78 9.84 11.67 -9.19
CA LEU A 78 10.10 12.32 -10.46
C LEU A 78 11.31 13.26 -10.39
N VAL A 79 11.39 14.14 -9.39
CA VAL A 79 12.53 15.07 -9.26
C VAL A 79 13.85 14.33 -9.08
N VAL A 80 13.88 13.21 -8.37
CA VAL A 80 15.08 12.38 -8.24
C VAL A 80 15.52 11.81 -9.58
N SER A 81 14.59 11.29 -10.39
CA SER A 81 14.92 10.79 -11.72
C SER A 81 15.45 11.89 -12.62
N MET A 82 14.80 13.07 -12.61
CA MET A 82 15.23 14.21 -13.40
C MET A 82 16.59 14.77 -12.94
N MET A 83 16.86 14.77 -11.62
CA MET A 83 18.18 15.13 -11.08
C MET A 83 19.27 14.17 -11.56
N LYS A 84 18.99 12.84 -11.58
CA LYS A 84 19.94 11.86 -12.13
C LYS A 84 20.27 12.09 -13.59
N ASP A 85 19.28 12.48 -14.40
CA ASP A 85 19.48 12.77 -15.82
C ASP A 85 20.35 14.03 -16.05
N GLU A 86 20.46 14.91 -15.04
CA GLU A 86 21.24 16.14 -15.06
C GLU A 86 22.49 16.10 -14.17
N ASP A 87 22.90 14.89 -13.70
CA ASP A 87 24.05 14.69 -12.79
C ASP A 87 23.97 15.49 -11.48
N MET A 88 22.74 15.65 -10.95
CA MET A 88 22.46 16.35 -9.70
C MET A 88 22.17 15.36 -8.56
N ASP A 89 22.62 15.68 -7.33
CA ASP A 89 22.49 14.84 -6.11
C ASP A 89 22.07 15.62 -4.86
N TYR A 90 21.24 16.64 -5.01
CA TYR A 90 20.84 17.52 -3.91
C TYR A 90 19.99 16.80 -2.86
N PRO A 91 20.25 17.03 -1.54
CA PRO A 91 19.49 16.43 -0.46
C PRO A 91 18.03 16.86 -0.47
N LEU A 92 17.19 15.95 0.04
CA LEU A 92 15.74 16.08 0.05
C LEU A 92 15.20 16.27 1.48
N HIS A 93 14.33 17.26 1.65
CA HIS A 93 13.57 17.48 2.88
C HIS A 93 12.11 17.09 2.67
N LEU A 94 11.70 15.98 3.28
CA LEU A 94 10.36 15.45 3.13
C LEU A 94 9.37 16.08 4.11
N GLY A 95 8.14 16.31 3.66
CA GLY A 95 7.06 16.75 4.53
C GLY A 95 5.73 16.86 3.80
N VAL A 96 4.67 16.31 4.43
CA VAL A 96 3.30 16.56 4.01
C VAL A 96 2.84 17.86 4.67
N THR A 97 2.37 18.82 3.88
CA THR A 97 1.86 20.09 4.41
C THR A 97 0.35 20.01 4.58
N GLU A 98 -0.16 20.73 5.59
CA GLU A 98 -1.61 20.79 5.86
C GLU A 98 -2.22 19.39 6.02
N ALA A 99 -1.50 18.52 6.74
CA ALA A 99 -1.93 17.13 6.90
C ALA A 99 -3.24 17.02 7.73
N GLY A 100 -3.56 18.02 8.53
CA GLY A 100 -4.73 18.05 9.41
C GLY A 100 -4.34 17.80 10.88
N ASP A 101 -5.26 17.23 11.64
CA ASP A 101 -5.06 16.91 13.05
C ASP A 101 -5.25 15.41 13.33
N GLY A 102 -4.92 15.01 14.55
CA GLY A 102 -5.16 13.68 15.07
C GLY A 102 -4.54 12.56 14.24
N GLU A 103 -5.33 11.50 14.03
CA GLU A 103 -4.88 10.29 13.32
C GLU A 103 -4.72 10.53 11.82
N ASP A 104 -5.57 11.34 11.20
CA ASP A 104 -5.53 11.62 9.77
C ASP A 104 -4.20 12.26 9.36
N ALA A 105 -3.69 13.18 10.16
CA ALA A 105 -2.40 13.81 9.90
C ALA A 105 -1.23 12.83 10.03
N ARG A 106 -1.31 11.91 10.98
CA ARG A 106 -0.33 10.83 11.16
C ARG A 106 -0.37 9.86 9.99
N ILE A 107 -1.55 9.46 9.53
CA ILE A 107 -1.76 8.62 8.35
C ILE A 107 -1.15 9.27 7.11
N LYS A 108 -1.49 10.52 6.82
CA LYS A 108 -0.97 11.25 5.64
C LYS A 108 0.55 11.40 5.70
N SER A 109 1.10 11.72 6.88
CA SER A 109 2.55 11.82 7.07
C SER A 109 3.23 10.45 6.89
N ALA A 110 2.66 9.37 7.42
CA ALA A 110 3.18 8.01 7.24
C ALA A 110 3.13 7.57 5.77
N ILE A 111 2.03 7.85 5.06
CA ILE A 111 1.93 7.58 3.63
C ILE A 111 3.01 8.35 2.86
N GLY A 112 3.06 9.67 2.99
CA GLY A 112 3.95 10.52 2.19
C GLY A 112 5.43 10.33 2.54
N ILE A 113 5.78 10.46 3.83
CA ILE A 113 7.17 10.39 4.28
C ILE A 113 7.64 8.94 4.33
N GLY A 114 6.85 8.04 4.92
CA GLY A 114 7.23 6.64 5.11
C GLY A 114 7.49 5.91 3.80
N SER A 115 6.65 6.10 2.78
CA SER A 115 6.85 5.50 1.45
C SER A 115 8.17 5.93 0.81
N LEU A 116 8.49 7.24 0.86
CA LEU A 116 9.74 7.76 0.29
C LEU A 116 10.97 7.30 1.07
N LEU A 117 10.89 7.26 2.40
CA LEU A 117 11.97 6.71 3.21
C LEU A 117 12.24 5.23 2.88
N LEU A 118 11.21 4.43 2.61
CA LEU A 118 11.40 3.05 2.16
C LEU A 118 11.99 2.94 0.75
N ASP A 119 11.78 3.94 -0.09
CA ASP A 119 12.44 4.04 -1.41
C ASP A 119 13.92 4.50 -1.31
N GLY A 120 14.40 4.84 -0.13
CA GLY A 120 15.72 5.40 0.04
C GLY A 120 15.81 6.90 -0.19
N LEU A 121 14.70 7.58 -0.20
CA LEU A 121 14.62 9.02 -0.47
C LEU A 121 14.32 9.78 0.82
N GLY A 122 15.07 10.85 1.06
CA GLY A 122 14.87 11.77 2.17
C GLY A 122 16.04 11.80 3.15
N ASP A 123 16.60 13.00 3.33
CA ASP A 123 17.74 13.27 4.22
C ASP A 123 17.28 13.91 5.52
N THR A 124 16.21 14.69 5.45
CA THR A 124 15.53 15.26 6.61
C THR A 124 14.03 15.18 6.44
N ILE A 125 13.29 15.13 7.54
CA ILE A 125 11.83 15.01 7.52
C ILE A 125 11.19 16.06 8.43
N ARG A 126 9.94 16.45 8.09
CA ARG A 126 9.06 17.23 8.93
C ARG A 126 7.66 16.61 8.92
N VAL A 127 7.18 16.24 10.09
CA VAL A 127 5.75 15.98 10.34
C VAL A 127 5.07 17.31 10.64
N SER A 128 3.85 17.51 10.16
CA SER A 128 3.07 18.71 10.41
C SER A 128 1.68 18.31 10.93
N LEU A 129 1.42 18.62 12.18
CA LEU A 129 0.16 18.36 12.86
C LEU A 129 -0.48 19.70 13.26
N THR A 130 -1.83 19.73 13.37
CA THR A 130 -2.57 20.86 13.94
C THR A 130 -2.65 20.75 15.47
N GLU A 131 -1.59 20.19 16.07
CA GLU A 131 -1.44 19.97 17.50
C GLU A 131 -0.29 20.83 18.04
N ASP A 132 0.03 20.68 19.35
CA ASP A 132 1.25 21.27 19.90
C ASP A 132 2.47 20.75 19.08
N PRO A 133 3.39 21.62 18.63
CA PRO A 133 4.55 21.22 17.84
C PRO A 133 5.40 20.12 18.48
N VAL A 134 5.38 19.97 19.81
CA VAL A 134 6.07 18.87 20.50
C VAL A 134 5.50 17.50 20.14
N ALA A 135 4.21 17.43 19.78
CA ALA A 135 3.56 16.17 19.34
C ALA A 135 4.05 15.66 17.98
N GLU A 136 4.66 16.52 17.16
CA GLU A 136 5.24 16.15 15.86
C GLU A 136 6.50 15.27 16.02
N ILE A 137 7.29 15.51 17.09
CA ILE A 137 8.60 14.88 17.30
C ILE A 137 8.51 13.36 17.43
N PRO A 138 7.65 12.78 18.28
CA PRO A 138 7.55 11.32 18.41
C PRO A 138 7.14 10.65 17.10
N VAL A 139 6.25 11.26 16.32
CA VAL A 139 5.80 10.71 15.04
C VAL A 139 6.94 10.72 14.01
N ALA A 140 7.67 11.83 13.92
CA ALA A 140 8.82 11.95 13.03
C ALA A 140 9.92 10.95 13.38
N GLN A 141 10.24 10.82 14.67
CA GLN A 141 11.23 9.86 15.18
C GLN A 141 10.81 8.41 14.90
N ASP A 142 9.52 8.08 15.07
CA ASP A 142 9.03 6.73 14.82
C ASP A 142 9.09 6.37 13.33
N LEU A 143 8.74 7.29 12.43
CA LEU A 143 8.89 7.10 10.99
C LEU A 143 10.35 6.88 10.58
N ALA A 144 11.27 7.71 11.08
CA ALA A 144 12.69 7.55 10.80
C ALA A 144 13.25 6.22 11.33
N ARG A 145 12.90 5.86 12.59
CA ARG A 145 13.32 4.60 13.20
C ARG A 145 12.80 3.37 12.43
N ARG A 146 11.57 3.42 11.92
CA ARG A 146 10.98 2.34 11.11
C ARG A 146 11.76 2.15 9.82
N ALA A 147 12.04 3.23 9.11
CA ALA A 147 12.84 3.18 7.88
C ALA A 147 14.27 2.65 8.15
N GLU A 148 14.96 3.17 9.17
CA GLU A 148 16.31 2.72 9.53
C GLU A 148 16.35 1.24 9.94
N THR A 149 15.38 0.77 10.73
CA THR A 149 15.29 -0.63 11.14
C THR A 149 15.12 -1.53 9.94
N TRP A 150 14.29 -1.11 9.00
CA TRP A 150 14.08 -1.80 7.76
C TRP A 150 15.35 -1.92 6.91
N TRP A 151 16.10 -0.85 6.76
CA TRP A 151 17.33 -0.82 5.97
C TRP A 151 18.49 -1.60 6.59
N LYS A 152 18.46 -1.79 7.91
CA LYS A 152 19.43 -2.60 8.65
C LYS A 152 19.14 -4.09 8.62
N GLN A 153 18.00 -4.52 8.09
CA GLN A 153 17.70 -5.95 7.97
C GLN A 153 18.61 -6.59 6.91
N PRO A 154 19.24 -7.74 7.21
CA PRO A 154 20.00 -8.44 6.21
C PRO A 154 19.08 -8.85 5.05
N LEU A 155 19.50 -8.60 3.83
CA LEU A 155 18.86 -9.15 2.64
C LEU A 155 18.84 -10.68 2.80
N SER A 156 17.67 -11.30 2.64
CA SER A 156 17.59 -12.75 2.68
C SER A 156 18.50 -13.33 1.62
N GLN A 157 19.26 -14.39 1.95
CA GLN A 157 20.15 -15.07 1.00
C GLN A 157 19.38 -15.94 -0.01
N GLU A 158 18.07 -16.07 0.12
CA GLU A 158 17.24 -16.71 -0.89
C GLU A 158 17.28 -15.90 -2.17
N LYS A 159 17.34 -16.62 -3.30
CA LYS A 159 17.34 -16.01 -4.63
C LYS A 159 16.19 -15.00 -4.74
N VAL A 160 16.51 -13.77 -4.45
CA VAL A 160 15.62 -12.66 -4.75
C VAL A 160 15.47 -12.68 -6.27
N TRP A 161 14.23 -12.73 -6.73
CA TRP A 161 13.97 -12.45 -8.14
C TRP A 161 14.60 -11.09 -8.45
N ASP A 162 15.48 -11.04 -9.45
CA ASP A 162 16.14 -9.85 -9.93
C ASP A 162 15.21 -8.96 -10.78
N GLY A 163 13.90 -9.27 -10.78
CA GLY A 163 12.87 -8.48 -11.42
C GLY A 163 12.86 -7.07 -10.85
N LYS A 164 12.87 -6.11 -11.73
CA LYS A 164 12.78 -4.69 -11.37
C LYS A 164 11.34 -4.37 -11.02
N GLU A 165 11.15 -3.55 -10.00
CA GLU A 165 9.89 -2.86 -9.79
C GLU A 165 9.58 -2.05 -11.06
N ASP A 166 8.39 -2.25 -11.63
CA ASP A 166 7.99 -1.57 -12.86
C ASP A 166 7.31 -0.24 -12.51
N ILE A 167 8.06 0.64 -11.85
CA ILE A 167 7.63 2.01 -11.57
C ILE A 167 8.40 2.94 -12.50
N ASP A 168 7.69 3.51 -13.47
CA ASP A 168 8.20 4.61 -14.28
C ASP A 168 7.86 5.94 -13.58
N PRO A 169 8.84 6.68 -13.02
CA PRO A 169 8.58 7.93 -12.33
C PRO A 169 8.12 9.05 -13.27
N TYR A 170 8.37 8.93 -14.58
CA TYR A 170 7.95 9.92 -15.58
C TYR A 170 6.53 9.73 -16.06
N THR A 171 6.06 8.47 -16.11
CA THR A 171 4.76 8.10 -16.64
C THR A 171 4.10 7.05 -15.74
N PHE A 172 3.84 7.43 -14.47
CA PHE A 172 3.16 6.50 -13.57
C PHE A 172 1.81 6.07 -14.13
N GLN A 173 1.64 4.77 -14.35
CA GLN A 173 0.39 4.18 -14.78
C GLN A 173 -0.05 3.13 -13.76
N ARG A 174 -1.25 3.33 -13.21
CA ARG A 174 -1.88 2.32 -12.36
C ARG A 174 -2.04 1.02 -13.15
N ARG A 175 -1.66 -0.11 -12.56
CA ARG A 175 -1.93 -1.43 -13.15
C ARG A 175 -3.43 -1.58 -13.40
N GLN A 176 -3.80 -1.94 -14.61
CA GLN A 176 -5.19 -2.21 -14.98
C GLN A 176 -5.64 -3.51 -14.27
N THR A 177 -6.86 -3.48 -13.75
CA THR A 177 -7.50 -4.66 -13.16
C THR A 177 -8.92 -4.78 -13.69
N ARG A 178 -9.36 -6.01 -13.96
CA ARG A 178 -10.76 -6.26 -14.30
C ARG A 178 -11.61 -6.22 -13.03
N ALA A 179 -12.86 -5.77 -13.18
CA ALA A 179 -13.81 -5.77 -12.07
C ALA A 179 -14.38 -7.18 -11.85
N ILE A 180 -14.39 -7.63 -10.59
CA ILE A 180 -15.13 -8.81 -10.15
C ILE A 180 -16.40 -8.34 -9.48
N GLN A 181 -17.56 -8.85 -9.94
CA GLN A 181 -18.87 -8.51 -9.39
C GLN A 181 -19.34 -9.62 -8.44
N LEU A 182 -19.78 -9.27 -7.23
CA LEU A 182 -20.22 -10.20 -6.19
C LEU A 182 -21.51 -9.74 -5.53
N GLY A 183 -22.34 -10.72 -5.15
CA GLY A 183 -23.48 -10.47 -4.29
C GLY A 183 -24.66 -9.74 -4.93
N LYS A 184 -25.65 -9.43 -4.08
CA LYS A 184 -26.83 -8.62 -4.43
C LYS A 184 -27.17 -7.70 -3.26
N PRO A 185 -27.10 -6.35 -3.39
CA PRO A 185 -26.64 -5.62 -4.60
C PRO A 185 -25.19 -5.95 -4.96
N PRO A 186 -24.79 -5.83 -6.24
CA PRO A 186 -23.45 -6.21 -6.65
C PRO A 186 -22.41 -5.28 -6.05
N LEU A 187 -21.44 -5.86 -5.35
CA LEU A 187 -20.19 -5.20 -4.96
C LEU A 187 -19.14 -5.46 -6.03
N SER A 188 -18.39 -4.42 -6.39
CA SER A 188 -17.36 -4.49 -7.41
C SER A 188 -15.97 -4.39 -6.80
N PHE A 189 -15.09 -5.36 -7.10
CA PHE A 189 -13.66 -5.30 -6.77
C PHE A 189 -12.84 -5.07 -8.04
N GLY A 190 -11.78 -4.26 -7.92
CA GLY A 190 -10.90 -3.97 -9.04
C GLY A 190 -11.55 -3.05 -10.08
N GLY A 191 -10.95 -2.94 -11.26
CA GLY A 191 -11.35 -1.97 -12.26
C GLY A 191 -11.23 -0.53 -11.73
N ASN A 192 -12.28 0.25 -11.91
CA ASN A 192 -12.37 1.62 -11.41
C ASN A 192 -13.12 1.73 -10.05
N ALA A 193 -13.46 0.61 -9.44
CA ALA A 193 -14.11 0.62 -8.13
C ALA A 193 -13.15 1.17 -7.05
N PRO A 194 -13.67 1.86 -6.02
CA PRO A 194 -12.87 2.21 -4.86
C PRO A 194 -12.36 0.93 -4.15
N PRO A 195 -11.24 1.02 -3.42
CA PRO A 195 -10.76 -0.10 -2.61
C PRO A 195 -11.80 -0.52 -1.57
N SER A 196 -12.04 -1.83 -1.46
CA SER A 196 -12.92 -2.38 -0.42
C SER A 196 -12.13 -2.66 0.86
N VAL A 197 -12.78 -2.43 2.00
CA VAL A 197 -12.18 -2.62 3.32
C VAL A 197 -12.59 -3.98 3.89
N ILE A 198 -11.59 -4.78 4.28
CA ILE A 198 -11.77 -6.06 4.95
C ILE A 198 -11.26 -5.90 6.38
N ALA A 199 -12.14 -6.01 7.36
CA ALA A 199 -11.78 -5.98 8.77
C ALA A 199 -11.64 -7.40 9.33
N ARG A 200 -10.61 -7.64 10.15
CA ARG A 200 -10.46 -8.90 10.87
C ARG A 200 -11.26 -8.85 12.16
N SER A 201 -12.07 -9.90 12.42
CA SER A 201 -12.73 -10.04 13.70
C SER A 201 -11.73 -10.28 14.83
N SER A 202 -12.00 -9.69 15.98
CA SER A 202 -11.27 -9.95 17.22
C SER A 202 -11.76 -11.22 17.96
N HIS A 203 -12.86 -11.81 17.50
CA HIS A 203 -13.52 -12.95 18.13
C HIS A 203 -13.30 -14.24 17.36
N SER A 204 -13.29 -15.36 18.09
CA SER A 204 -13.21 -16.70 17.49
C SER A 204 -14.51 -17.04 16.75
N ILE A 205 -14.39 -17.79 15.66
CA ILE A 205 -15.51 -18.32 14.89
C ILE A 205 -16.43 -19.24 15.73
N GLN A 206 -15.93 -19.75 16.87
CA GLN A 206 -16.72 -20.53 17.84
C GLN A 206 -17.73 -19.67 18.59
N ASP A 207 -17.59 -18.34 18.56
CA ASP A 207 -18.55 -17.38 19.11
C ASP A 207 -19.13 -16.46 18.03
N PRO A 208 -19.99 -16.97 17.14
CA PRO A 208 -20.59 -16.17 16.07
C PRO A 208 -21.38 -14.96 16.59
N ALA A 209 -21.96 -15.07 17.78
CA ALA A 209 -22.76 -13.99 18.36
C ALA A 209 -21.92 -12.76 18.69
N SER A 210 -20.68 -12.94 19.13
CA SER A 210 -19.75 -11.83 19.36
C SER A 210 -19.28 -11.18 18.04
N ILE A 211 -19.01 -11.98 17.00
CA ILE A 211 -18.67 -11.48 15.67
C ILE A 211 -19.82 -10.63 15.09
N ILE A 212 -21.05 -11.11 15.19
CA ILE A 212 -22.23 -10.37 14.72
C ILE A 212 -22.39 -9.03 15.44
N ARG A 213 -22.19 -9.01 16.76
CA ARG A 213 -22.23 -7.76 17.55
C ARG A 213 -21.11 -6.79 17.14
N GLU A 214 -19.89 -7.31 16.92
CA GLU A 214 -18.74 -6.52 16.45
C GLU A 214 -19.06 -5.87 15.09
N VAL A 215 -19.57 -6.63 14.13
CA VAL A 215 -20.00 -6.10 12.81
C VAL A 215 -21.05 -5.02 12.96
N ALA A 216 -22.10 -5.25 13.75
CA ALA A 216 -23.16 -4.27 13.98
C ALA A 216 -22.61 -2.96 14.59
N GLN A 217 -21.68 -3.07 15.53
CA GLN A 217 -21.04 -1.92 16.16
C GLN A 217 -20.16 -1.15 15.15
N VAL A 218 -19.35 -1.85 14.37
CA VAL A 218 -18.48 -1.23 13.35
C VAL A 218 -19.31 -0.52 12.29
N GLN A 219 -20.36 -1.15 11.76
CA GLN A 219 -21.25 -0.54 10.75
C GLN A 219 -22.00 0.67 11.29
N THR A 220 -22.35 0.68 12.57
CA THR A 220 -23.03 1.83 13.22
C THR A 220 -22.07 3.01 13.37
N ASN A 221 -20.81 2.76 13.72
CA ASN A 221 -19.81 3.79 13.98
C ASN A 221 -19.14 4.32 12.71
N SER A 222 -19.15 3.56 11.62
CA SER A 222 -18.45 3.85 10.37
C SER A 222 -19.40 4.11 9.21
N LYS A 223 -20.40 4.96 9.39
CA LYS A 223 -21.43 5.24 8.37
C LYS A 223 -20.87 5.75 7.04
N ASP A 224 -19.81 6.56 7.09
CA ASP A 224 -19.18 7.16 5.92
C ASP A 224 -18.13 6.27 5.26
N ALA A 225 -17.68 5.22 5.94
CA ALA A 225 -16.71 4.25 5.45
C ALA A 225 -17.08 2.83 5.93
N PRO A 226 -18.12 2.22 5.35
CA PRO A 226 -18.58 0.90 5.78
C PRO A 226 -17.51 -0.15 5.53
N VAL A 227 -17.46 -1.17 6.41
CA VAL A 227 -16.65 -2.37 6.19
C VAL A 227 -17.41 -3.29 5.23
N GLU A 228 -16.80 -3.62 4.10
CA GLU A 228 -17.44 -4.48 3.09
C GLU A 228 -17.18 -5.98 3.36
N GLY A 229 -16.04 -6.33 3.94
CA GLY A 229 -15.69 -7.71 4.24
C GLY A 229 -15.32 -7.92 5.70
N MET A 230 -15.79 -9.04 6.27
CA MET A 230 -15.35 -9.52 7.57
C MET A 230 -14.42 -10.72 7.36
N LEU A 231 -13.23 -10.68 7.96
CA LEU A 231 -12.28 -11.79 7.97
C LEU A 231 -12.33 -12.50 9.32
N VAL A 232 -12.40 -13.82 9.29
CA VAL A 232 -12.35 -14.69 10.46
C VAL A 232 -11.32 -15.79 10.27
N ASP A 233 -10.69 -16.21 11.38
CA ASP A 233 -9.68 -17.25 11.40
C ASP A 233 -10.35 -18.62 11.60
N LEU A 234 -9.95 -19.60 10.79
CA LEU A 234 -10.33 -21.00 10.92
C LEU A 234 -9.12 -21.83 11.35
N ASN A 235 -9.14 -22.39 12.54
CA ASN A 235 -7.99 -23.10 13.11
C ASN A 235 -8.18 -24.63 13.10
N SER A 236 -9.41 -25.11 13.02
CA SER A 236 -9.69 -26.55 13.02
C SER A 236 -10.95 -26.91 12.24
N SER A 237 -11.03 -28.16 11.76
CA SER A 237 -12.21 -28.66 11.05
C SER A 237 -13.45 -28.78 11.95
N SER A 238 -13.28 -28.83 13.26
CA SER A 238 -14.43 -28.80 14.21
C SER A 238 -15.18 -27.46 14.20
N GLU A 239 -14.56 -26.41 13.69
CA GLU A 239 -15.18 -25.09 13.59
C GLU A 239 -16.10 -24.94 12.37
N PHE A 240 -16.10 -25.88 11.44
CA PHE A 240 -16.96 -25.86 10.24
C PHE A 240 -18.43 -25.70 10.53
N GLN A 241 -18.91 -26.32 11.64
CA GLN A 241 -20.30 -26.21 12.06
C GLN A 241 -20.74 -24.76 12.36
N HIS A 242 -19.80 -23.88 12.69
CA HIS A 242 -20.06 -22.47 12.99
C HIS A 242 -20.04 -21.58 11.76
N LEU A 243 -19.34 -21.99 10.69
CA LEU A 243 -19.15 -21.20 9.48
C LEU A 243 -20.46 -20.90 8.76
N GLN A 244 -21.31 -21.93 8.55
CA GLN A 244 -22.59 -21.74 7.89
C GLN A 244 -23.49 -20.81 8.70
N THR A 245 -23.56 -21.04 10.02
CA THR A 245 -24.35 -20.19 10.93
C THR A 245 -23.89 -18.75 10.90
N LEU A 246 -22.56 -18.52 10.86
CA LEU A 246 -22.00 -17.19 10.77
C LEU A 246 -22.31 -16.53 9.42
N ALA A 247 -22.14 -17.25 8.31
CA ALA A 247 -22.43 -16.74 6.97
C ALA A 247 -23.90 -16.36 6.81
N ASP A 248 -24.83 -17.19 7.32
CA ASP A 248 -26.26 -16.91 7.29
C ASP A 248 -26.63 -15.68 8.14
N ALA A 249 -26.02 -15.55 9.32
CA ALA A 249 -26.28 -14.44 10.23
C ALA A 249 -25.67 -13.11 9.74
N LEU A 250 -24.57 -13.14 8.99
CA LEU A 250 -23.94 -11.96 8.42
C LEU A 250 -24.56 -11.52 7.09
N TRP A 251 -25.46 -12.32 6.52
CA TRP A 251 -26.19 -11.95 5.33
C TRP A 251 -26.97 -10.63 5.52
N GLY A 252 -26.68 -9.66 4.66
CA GLY A 252 -27.24 -8.30 4.74
C GLY A 252 -26.54 -7.34 5.73
N ALA A 253 -25.63 -7.85 6.57
CA ALA A 253 -24.81 -7.02 7.45
C ALA A 253 -23.46 -6.63 6.81
N VAL A 254 -22.86 -7.56 6.07
CA VAL A 254 -21.67 -7.30 5.25
C VAL A 254 -21.85 -7.89 3.85
N PRO A 255 -21.24 -7.31 2.81
CA PRO A 255 -21.28 -7.84 1.45
C PRO A 255 -20.64 -9.21 1.26
N PHE A 256 -19.61 -9.56 2.04
CA PHE A 256 -18.90 -10.85 1.93
C PHE A 256 -18.17 -11.23 3.22
N LEU A 257 -17.85 -12.52 3.34
CA LEU A 257 -17.05 -13.10 4.41
C LEU A 257 -15.73 -13.63 3.85
N VAL A 258 -14.64 -13.48 4.57
CA VAL A 258 -13.33 -14.07 4.27
C VAL A 258 -12.97 -15.06 5.36
N ILE A 259 -12.65 -16.28 4.98
CA ILE A 259 -12.15 -17.32 5.89
C ILE A 259 -10.64 -17.44 5.66
N GLU A 260 -9.83 -17.13 6.65
CA GLU A 260 -8.41 -17.42 6.64
C GLU A 260 -8.16 -18.79 7.27
N ASP A 261 -7.77 -19.76 6.44
CA ASP A 261 -7.63 -21.17 6.82
C ASP A 261 -6.21 -21.44 7.34
N HIS A 262 -6.10 -21.69 8.64
CA HIS A 262 -4.84 -22.01 9.33
C HIS A 262 -4.61 -23.50 9.54
N ARG A 263 -5.46 -24.38 8.99
CA ARG A 263 -5.31 -25.82 9.14
C ARG A 263 -4.13 -26.35 8.33
N GLU A 264 -3.53 -27.41 8.80
CA GLU A 264 -2.38 -28.05 8.12
C GLU A 264 -2.79 -28.91 6.92
N SER A 265 -4.03 -29.44 6.91
CA SER A 265 -4.53 -30.32 5.84
C SER A 265 -5.73 -29.73 5.12
N ASP A 266 -5.74 -29.88 3.79
CA ASP A 266 -6.79 -29.39 2.89
C ASP A 266 -7.91 -30.44 2.66
N ASP A 267 -7.92 -31.56 3.39
CA ASP A 267 -8.64 -32.78 3.00
C ASP A 267 -10.16 -32.74 3.11
N ASN A 268 -10.75 -31.77 3.80
CA ASN A 268 -12.20 -31.60 3.86
C ASN A 268 -12.56 -30.14 4.02
N LEU A 269 -13.35 -29.60 3.08
CA LEU A 269 -13.94 -28.28 3.24
C LEU A 269 -15.46 -28.35 3.34
N PRO A 270 -16.04 -27.39 4.05
CA PRO A 270 -17.48 -27.28 4.10
C PRO A 270 -18.01 -26.78 2.76
N SER A 271 -19.10 -27.34 2.27
CA SER A 271 -19.88 -26.71 1.20
C SER A 271 -20.76 -25.62 1.80
N PHE A 272 -20.72 -24.43 1.20
CA PHE A 272 -21.59 -23.33 1.60
C PHE A 272 -22.85 -23.31 0.73
N THR A 273 -24.00 -23.16 1.37
CA THR A 273 -25.31 -23.13 0.69
C THR A 273 -26.02 -21.79 0.81
N GLY A 274 -25.34 -20.76 1.33
CA GLY A 274 -25.91 -19.44 1.59
C GLY A 274 -25.82 -18.47 0.42
N MET A 275 -26.42 -17.29 0.58
CA MET A 275 -26.36 -16.19 -0.40
C MET A 275 -25.17 -15.24 -0.16
N LEU A 276 -24.54 -15.28 1.01
CA LEU A 276 -23.36 -14.46 1.31
C LEU A 276 -22.17 -15.02 0.53
N PRO A 277 -21.49 -14.21 -0.30
CA PRO A 277 -20.23 -14.61 -0.89
C PRO A 277 -19.17 -14.90 0.17
N VAL A 278 -18.57 -16.09 0.10
CA VAL A 278 -17.51 -16.51 1.03
C VAL A 278 -16.21 -16.69 0.27
N PHE A 279 -15.19 -15.94 0.68
CA PHE A 279 -13.85 -16.09 0.17
C PHE A 279 -13.04 -17.04 1.04
N TRP A 280 -12.21 -17.85 0.39
CA TRP A 280 -11.31 -18.78 1.06
C TRP A 280 -9.87 -18.40 0.82
N LEU A 281 -9.12 -18.14 1.89
CA LEU A 281 -7.73 -17.80 1.88
C LEU A 281 -6.92 -18.93 2.56
N PRO A 282 -6.16 -19.74 1.83
CA PRO A 282 -5.27 -20.74 2.42
C PRO A 282 -4.04 -20.09 3.04
N GLN A 283 -3.49 -20.73 4.07
CA GLN A 283 -2.30 -20.25 4.75
C GLN A 283 -1.05 -20.34 3.86
N LYS A 284 -0.94 -21.40 3.06
CA LYS A 284 0.23 -21.68 2.21
C LYS A 284 0.11 -20.95 0.87
N GLU A 285 1.23 -20.43 0.40
CA GLU A 285 1.34 -19.94 -0.98
C GLU A 285 1.48 -21.10 -1.96
N PHE A 286 1.06 -20.87 -3.19
CA PHE A 286 1.15 -21.86 -4.26
C PHE A 286 2.46 -21.66 -5.03
N THR A 287 3.35 -22.65 -4.94
CA THR A 287 4.62 -22.71 -5.67
C THR A 287 4.56 -23.68 -6.86
N GLU A 288 3.53 -24.53 -6.93
CA GLU A 288 3.35 -25.53 -7.97
C GLU A 288 1.96 -25.39 -8.62
N ASP A 289 1.91 -25.46 -9.95
CA ASP A 289 0.68 -25.37 -10.74
C ASP A 289 -0.36 -26.44 -10.34
N ALA A 290 0.09 -27.64 -10.00
CA ALA A 290 -0.82 -28.72 -9.59
C ALA A 290 -1.52 -28.46 -8.25
N GLN A 291 -0.86 -27.76 -7.33
CA GLN A 291 -1.46 -27.36 -6.05
C GLN A 291 -2.51 -26.28 -6.27
N LEU A 292 -2.17 -25.26 -7.07
CA LEU A 292 -3.09 -24.20 -7.45
C LEU A 292 -4.32 -24.76 -8.17
N ALA A 293 -4.14 -25.66 -9.14
CA ALA A 293 -5.25 -26.29 -9.87
C ALA A 293 -6.23 -27.01 -8.94
N ARG A 294 -5.69 -27.80 -8.00
CA ARG A 294 -6.52 -28.49 -6.99
C ARG A 294 -7.30 -27.52 -6.11
N PHE A 295 -6.65 -26.47 -5.66
CA PHE A 295 -7.28 -25.44 -4.84
C PHE A 295 -8.43 -24.70 -5.56
N LEU A 296 -8.20 -24.31 -6.82
CA LEU A 296 -9.22 -23.62 -7.62
C LEU A 296 -10.42 -24.54 -7.91
N ALA A 297 -10.19 -25.79 -8.33
CA ALA A 297 -11.23 -26.79 -8.53
C ALA A 297 -12.05 -27.05 -7.26
N PHE A 298 -11.42 -27.05 -6.16
CA PHE A 298 -11.97 -27.24 -4.85
C PHE A 298 -12.85 -26.03 -4.43
N CYS A 299 -12.39 -24.78 -4.57
CA CYS A 299 -13.23 -23.60 -4.33
C CYS A 299 -14.49 -23.60 -5.21
N ASP A 300 -14.36 -24.07 -6.46
CA ASP A 300 -15.51 -24.18 -7.37
C ASP A 300 -16.54 -25.18 -6.87
N GLN A 301 -16.12 -26.39 -6.49
CA GLN A 301 -16.99 -27.44 -5.93
C GLN A 301 -17.66 -27.01 -4.62
N ALA A 302 -16.96 -26.30 -3.75
CA ALA A 302 -17.48 -25.83 -2.46
C ALA A 302 -18.28 -24.51 -2.55
N SER A 303 -18.47 -23.96 -3.75
CA SER A 303 -19.09 -22.65 -3.99
C SER A 303 -18.39 -21.47 -3.35
N LEU A 304 -17.08 -21.58 -3.08
CA LEU A 304 -16.23 -20.56 -2.50
C LEU A 304 -15.59 -19.66 -3.57
N HIS A 305 -15.21 -18.44 -3.18
CA HIS A 305 -14.38 -17.54 -4.00
C HIS A 305 -12.92 -17.68 -3.58
N PRO A 306 -11.99 -17.97 -4.52
CA PRO A 306 -10.60 -18.18 -4.15
C PRO A 306 -9.88 -16.86 -3.88
N ILE A 307 -9.11 -16.81 -2.79
CA ILE A 307 -8.02 -15.85 -2.61
C ILE A 307 -6.73 -16.63 -2.77
N VAL A 308 -5.90 -16.22 -3.73
CA VAL A 308 -4.69 -16.95 -4.10
C VAL A 308 -3.45 -16.20 -3.59
N PRO A 309 -2.77 -16.72 -2.56
CA PRO A 309 -1.48 -16.20 -2.13
C PRO A 309 -0.38 -16.65 -3.09
N LEU A 310 0.37 -15.69 -3.62
CA LEU A 310 1.45 -15.90 -4.58
C LEU A 310 2.79 -15.40 -4.02
N PRO A 311 3.90 -16.05 -4.38
CA PRO A 311 5.23 -15.53 -4.07
C PRO A 311 5.51 -14.26 -4.88
N PRO A 312 6.40 -13.36 -4.39
CA PRO A 312 6.83 -12.17 -5.12
C PRO A 312 7.85 -12.52 -6.18
N GLY A 313 7.43 -13.12 -7.29
CA GLY A 313 8.32 -13.57 -8.33
C GLY A 313 7.62 -13.82 -9.67
N PRO A 314 8.38 -14.22 -10.71
CA PRO A 314 7.80 -14.48 -12.02
C PRO A 314 6.82 -15.66 -11.94
N LEU A 315 5.69 -15.50 -12.62
CA LEU A 315 4.67 -16.53 -12.70
C LEU A 315 5.00 -17.51 -13.83
N THR A 316 4.72 -18.80 -13.62
CA THR A 316 4.80 -19.79 -14.68
C THR A 316 3.67 -19.60 -15.69
N GLU A 317 3.84 -20.14 -16.90
CA GLU A 317 2.76 -20.17 -17.90
C GLU A 317 1.55 -20.95 -17.38
N GLY A 318 1.78 -22.04 -16.64
CA GLY A 318 0.73 -22.85 -16.03
C GLY A 318 -0.06 -22.07 -14.97
N THR A 319 0.62 -21.41 -14.03
CA THR A 319 -0.01 -20.52 -13.04
C THR A 319 -0.83 -19.43 -13.74
N THR A 320 -0.27 -18.78 -14.76
CA THR A 320 -0.97 -17.72 -15.52
C THR A 320 -2.25 -18.26 -16.16
N ALA A 321 -2.20 -19.40 -16.83
CA ALA A 321 -3.36 -20.02 -17.45
C ALA A 321 -4.44 -20.41 -16.43
N LEU A 322 -4.05 -20.98 -15.29
CA LEU A 322 -4.96 -21.38 -14.23
C LEU A 322 -5.71 -20.16 -13.62
N LEU A 323 -5.00 -19.06 -13.38
CA LEU A 323 -5.61 -17.83 -12.84
C LEU A 323 -6.59 -17.19 -13.82
N GLU A 324 -6.28 -17.17 -15.11
CA GLU A 324 -7.15 -16.58 -16.15
C GLU A 324 -8.36 -17.46 -16.51
N CYS A 325 -8.22 -18.78 -16.44
CA CYS A 325 -9.26 -19.74 -16.81
C CYS A 325 -10.15 -20.16 -15.63
N SER A 326 -9.93 -19.66 -14.44
CA SER A 326 -10.73 -20.01 -13.26
C SER A 326 -12.19 -19.61 -13.45
N ALA A 327 -13.10 -20.54 -13.15
CA ALA A 327 -14.55 -20.30 -13.25
C ALA A 327 -15.01 -19.14 -12.32
N LYS A 328 -14.40 -19.03 -11.15
CA LYS A 328 -14.54 -17.90 -10.25
C LYS A 328 -13.22 -17.09 -10.26
N PRO A 329 -13.20 -15.87 -10.80
CA PRO A 329 -11.99 -15.05 -10.84
C PRO A 329 -11.41 -14.88 -9.43
N PRO A 330 -10.15 -15.26 -9.19
CA PRO A 330 -9.55 -15.13 -7.87
C PRO A 330 -9.18 -13.68 -7.55
N VAL A 331 -9.16 -13.39 -6.25
CA VAL A 331 -8.44 -12.23 -5.71
C VAL A 331 -7.03 -12.69 -5.35
N LEU A 332 -6.02 -11.91 -5.72
CA LEU A 332 -4.63 -12.28 -5.46
C LEU A 332 -4.11 -11.57 -4.22
N THR A 333 -3.14 -12.16 -3.55
CA THR A 333 -2.44 -11.54 -2.41
C THR A 333 -1.00 -12.05 -2.33
N LEU A 334 -0.16 -11.33 -1.56
CA LEU A 334 1.20 -11.79 -1.27
C LEU A 334 1.17 -13.03 -0.37
N GLY A 335 1.95 -14.04 -0.69
CA GLY A 335 2.11 -15.27 0.09
C GLY A 335 2.85 -15.04 1.41
N MET A 336 2.71 -16.00 2.35
CA MET A 336 3.25 -15.89 3.72
C MET A 336 4.75 -16.24 3.81
N ALA A 337 5.24 -17.09 2.92
CA ALA A 337 6.62 -17.58 2.97
C ALA A 337 7.66 -16.57 2.48
N SER A 338 7.20 -15.44 1.95
CA SER A 338 8.13 -14.40 1.52
C SER A 338 8.74 -13.70 2.74
N HIS A 339 10.04 -13.83 2.92
CA HIS A 339 10.83 -13.08 3.92
C HIS A 339 11.09 -11.62 3.52
N HIS A 340 10.36 -11.16 2.51
CA HIS A 340 10.50 -9.80 2.00
C HIS A 340 9.67 -8.83 2.84
N ASN A 341 10.11 -7.58 2.82
CA ASN A 341 9.29 -6.44 3.17
C ASN A 341 7.94 -6.53 2.46
N PRO A 342 6.83 -6.40 3.16
CA PRO A 342 5.53 -6.43 2.51
C PRO A 342 5.40 -5.40 1.39
N VAL A 343 5.98 -4.21 1.54
CA VAL A 343 6.00 -3.19 0.48
C VAL A 343 6.74 -3.69 -0.74
N ALA A 344 7.99 -4.14 -0.58
CA ALA A 344 8.77 -4.71 -1.69
C ALA A 344 8.10 -5.97 -2.28
N GLY A 345 7.57 -6.85 -1.42
CA GLY A 345 6.86 -8.04 -1.85
C GLY A 345 5.65 -7.74 -2.73
N TYR A 346 4.79 -6.80 -2.33
CA TYR A 346 3.63 -6.40 -3.14
C TYR A 346 4.02 -5.67 -4.43
N ARG A 347 5.07 -4.84 -4.41
CA ARG A 347 5.58 -4.18 -5.63
C ARG A 347 6.12 -5.21 -6.63
N LEU A 348 6.91 -6.17 -6.19
CA LEU A 348 7.42 -7.25 -7.03
C LEU A 348 6.29 -8.13 -7.57
N LEU A 349 5.30 -8.47 -6.74
CA LEU A 349 4.12 -9.21 -7.19
C LEU A 349 3.34 -8.41 -8.23
N ALA A 350 3.12 -7.13 -8.01
CA ALA A 350 2.43 -6.27 -8.98
C ALA A 350 3.17 -6.17 -10.31
N ALA A 351 4.51 -6.08 -10.29
CA ALA A 351 5.35 -6.09 -11.48
C ALA A 351 5.26 -7.44 -12.23
N ALA A 352 5.29 -8.56 -11.50
CA ALA A 352 5.13 -9.90 -12.08
C ALA A 352 3.76 -10.07 -12.75
N LEU A 353 2.68 -9.64 -12.09
CA LEU A 353 1.32 -9.66 -12.63
C LEU A 353 1.19 -8.80 -13.90
N LYS A 354 1.81 -7.61 -13.92
CA LYS A 354 1.84 -6.74 -15.09
C LYS A 354 2.59 -7.38 -16.25
N SER A 355 3.75 -7.97 -15.98
CA SER A 355 4.55 -8.70 -16.99
C SER A 355 3.78 -9.88 -17.57
N ALA A 356 3.06 -10.64 -16.74
CA ALA A 356 2.21 -11.75 -17.15
C ALA A 356 0.87 -11.31 -17.76
N LYS A 357 0.56 -10.01 -17.81
CA LYS A 357 -0.71 -9.42 -18.29
C LYS A 357 -1.93 -9.91 -17.51
N ILE A 358 -1.78 -10.26 -16.24
CA ILE A 358 -2.88 -10.67 -15.38
C ILE A 358 -3.57 -9.43 -14.83
N GLU A 359 -4.87 -9.30 -15.11
CA GLU A 359 -5.70 -8.17 -14.69
C GLU A 359 -6.57 -8.49 -13.46
N LEU A 360 -6.21 -9.47 -12.65
CA LEU A 360 -6.93 -9.79 -11.43
C LEU A 360 -6.66 -8.78 -10.31
N PRO A 361 -7.66 -8.50 -9.45
CA PRO A 361 -7.50 -7.58 -8.33
C PRO A 361 -6.50 -8.14 -7.30
N LEU A 362 -5.76 -7.22 -6.67
CA LEU A 362 -4.77 -7.51 -5.64
C LEU A 362 -5.28 -7.00 -4.29
N TRP A 363 -5.33 -7.89 -3.29
CA TRP A 363 -5.61 -7.53 -1.92
C TRP A 363 -4.32 -7.30 -1.14
N ILE A 364 -4.11 -6.08 -0.69
CA ILE A 364 -2.99 -5.69 0.17
C ILE A 364 -3.40 -6.00 1.61
N ARG A 365 -2.75 -6.99 2.24
CA ARG A 365 -3.01 -7.41 3.61
C ARG A 365 -2.01 -6.79 4.57
N ASN A 366 -2.49 -6.21 5.65
CA ASN A 366 -1.66 -5.80 6.78
C ASN A 366 -1.68 -6.91 7.84
N ARG A 367 -0.83 -7.92 7.67
CA ARG A 367 -0.70 -9.03 8.60
C ARG A 367 0.20 -8.66 9.78
N GLU A 368 -0.05 -9.26 10.94
CA GLU A 368 0.76 -8.96 12.13
C GLU A 368 2.24 -9.33 11.95
N GLN A 369 2.52 -10.47 11.29
CA GLN A 369 3.88 -10.93 10.97
C GLN A 369 4.58 -10.09 9.90
N ASP A 370 3.83 -9.36 9.07
CA ASP A 370 4.38 -8.49 8.01
C ASP A 370 4.66 -7.08 8.52
N ARG A 371 4.30 -6.78 9.76
CA ARG A 371 4.51 -5.46 10.33
C ARG A 371 5.99 -5.18 10.55
N LEU A 372 6.38 -3.93 10.33
CA LEU A 372 7.76 -3.46 10.55
C LEU A 372 8.20 -3.67 12.01
N PHE A 373 7.26 -3.61 12.95
CA PHE A 373 7.46 -3.83 14.38
C PHE A 373 6.38 -4.74 14.95
N PRO A 374 6.48 -6.07 14.78
CA PRO A 374 5.45 -7.02 15.25
C PRO A 374 5.20 -6.96 16.77
N GLN A 375 6.24 -6.57 17.55
CA GLN A 375 6.15 -6.41 18.99
C GLN A 375 5.47 -5.10 19.44
N ASP A 376 5.30 -4.14 18.54
CA ASP A 376 4.60 -2.89 18.82
C ASP A 376 3.09 -3.12 18.81
N LYS A 377 2.53 -3.31 20.01
CA LYS A 377 1.09 -3.55 20.19
C LYS A 377 0.25 -2.28 20.27
N LEU A 378 0.88 -1.11 20.27
CA LEU A 378 0.17 0.16 20.31
C LEU A 378 -0.59 0.39 19.00
N PHE A 379 -1.80 0.92 19.12
CA PHE A 379 -2.63 1.26 17.96
C PHE A 379 -1.93 2.23 17.01
N SER A 380 -1.25 3.25 17.54
CA SER A 380 -0.49 4.23 16.76
C SER A 380 0.59 3.59 15.89
N GLY A 381 1.33 2.61 16.42
CA GLY A 381 2.34 1.89 15.65
C GLY A 381 1.74 1.06 14.52
N ARG A 382 0.63 0.36 14.79
CA ARG A 382 -0.11 -0.38 13.75
C ARG A 382 -0.64 0.54 12.66
N LEU A 383 -1.13 1.71 13.05
CA LEU A 383 -1.64 2.71 12.12
C LEU A 383 -0.55 3.19 11.16
N LEU A 384 0.66 3.48 11.68
CA LEU A 384 1.79 3.90 10.86
C LEU A 384 2.24 2.80 9.88
N ASP A 385 2.38 1.54 10.34
CA ASP A 385 2.77 0.42 9.48
C ASP A 385 1.75 0.19 8.35
N SER A 386 0.45 0.22 8.67
CA SER A 386 -0.62 0.07 7.67
C SER A 386 -0.63 1.21 6.67
N SER A 387 -0.41 2.43 7.14
CA SER A 387 -0.39 3.62 6.29
C SER A 387 0.79 3.60 5.31
N ILE A 388 1.98 3.24 5.79
CA ILE A 388 3.17 3.08 4.94
C ILE A 388 2.92 2.01 3.88
N LEU A 389 2.42 0.84 4.26
CA LEU A 389 2.13 -0.25 3.34
C LEU A 389 1.09 0.16 2.28
N SER A 390 0.03 0.85 2.69
CA SER A 390 -1.03 1.28 1.76
C SER A 390 -0.60 2.41 0.83
N GLY A 391 0.34 3.23 1.25
CA GLY A 391 0.84 4.37 0.48
C GLY A 391 1.95 4.03 -0.49
N SER A 392 2.70 2.98 -0.21
CA SER A 392 3.87 2.57 -0.99
C SER A 392 3.55 1.71 -2.18
#